data_628d32adbaf61881004d8e62b4ed790e
#
_entry.id   628d32adbaf61881004d8e62b4ed790e
#
_cell.length_a   1.000
_cell.length_b   1.000
_cell.length_c   1.000
_cell.angle_alpha   90.00
_cell.angle_beta   90.00
_cell.angle_gamma   90.00
#
_symmetry.space_group_name_H-M   'P 1'
#
loop_
_entity.id
_entity.type
_entity.pdbx_description
1 polymer ?
#
loop_
_entity_poly.entity_id
_entity_poly.type
_entity_poly.pdbx_seq_one_letter_code
_entity_poly.pdbx_strand_id
1 'polypeptide(L)'
;MAFIEVSSGPWRGVEFLRGLATPEDAPAGCTPLTWRHNGTARLGGFIARAQAQVLIDDTFAPEGTQRANPDAFSLRSVTTACAGEAFVFIGEMFGRTGSIETNEPCVAAQLTIAPETELAITLNPDFEYAFVAADGDLAVNRTPVPGFSVGLVDTGHRTIGLENRSDAIAHVLILGGAPAGRD
;
A
#
# COMPACT_ATOMS: atom_id res chain seq x y z
N MET A 1 1.24 -14.92 -11.97
CA MET A 1 1.92 -14.48 -10.73
C MET A 1 2.94 -13.44 -11.13
N ALA A 2 2.86 -12.26 -10.55
CA ALA A 2 3.82 -11.20 -10.76
C ALA A 2 4.40 -10.81 -9.38
N PHE A 3 5.72 -10.90 -9.27
CA PHE A 3 6.44 -10.51 -8.07
C PHE A 3 7.19 -9.21 -8.35
N ILE A 4 7.10 -8.27 -7.42
CA ILE A 4 7.80 -7.00 -7.45
C ILE A 4 8.67 -6.93 -6.20
N GLU A 5 9.97 -6.82 -6.39
CA GLU A 5 10.89 -6.54 -5.31
C GLU A 5 10.68 -5.10 -4.82
N VAL A 6 10.53 -4.96 -3.50
CA VAL A 6 10.40 -3.67 -2.84
C VAL A 6 11.52 -3.56 -1.81
N SER A 7 12.26 -2.49 -1.87
CA SER A 7 13.31 -2.17 -0.89
C SER A 7 13.00 -0.81 -0.28
N SER A 8 12.01 -0.78 0.62
CA SER A 8 11.58 0.44 1.28
C SER A 8 11.23 0.15 2.74
N GLY A 9 11.99 0.68 3.67
CA GLY A 9 11.82 0.39 5.09
C GLY A 9 11.80 -1.12 5.37
N PRO A 10 10.78 -1.63 6.07
CA PRO A 10 10.67 -3.05 6.39
C PRO A 10 10.12 -3.91 5.23
N TRP A 11 9.71 -3.33 4.13
CA TRP A 11 9.04 -4.03 3.03
C TRP A 11 10.05 -4.65 2.08
N ARG A 12 9.80 -5.88 1.66
CA ARG A 12 10.71 -6.68 0.82
C ARG A 12 10.15 -7.04 -0.54
N GLY A 13 8.83 -7.11 -0.67
CA GLY A 13 8.23 -7.43 -1.95
C GLY A 13 6.73 -7.45 -1.95
N VAL A 14 6.16 -7.41 -3.15
CA VAL A 14 4.73 -7.56 -3.42
C VAL A 14 4.55 -8.65 -4.45
N GLU A 15 3.68 -9.60 -4.15
CA GLU A 15 3.29 -10.67 -5.06
C GLU A 15 1.83 -10.48 -5.45
N PHE A 16 1.57 -10.35 -6.74
CA PHE A 16 0.21 -10.30 -7.28
C PHE A 16 -0.23 -11.68 -7.74
N LEU A 17 -1.30 -12.18 -7.13
CA LEU A 17 -1.88 -13.49 -7.42
C LEU A 17 -3.15 -13.28 -8.25
N ARG A 18 -3.23 -13.94 -9.41
CA ARG A 18 -4.40 -13.86 -10.28
C ARG A 18 -5.37 -14.99 -9.98
N GLY A 19 -6.65 -14.67 -9.93
CA GLY A 19 -7.74 -15.64 -9.97
C GLY A 19 -7.90 -16.52 -8.73
N LEU A 20 -7.41 -16.07 -7.58
CA LEU A 20 -7.67 -16.78 -6.34
C LEU A 20 -9.06 -16.49 -5.81
N ALA A 21 -9.70 -17.53 -5.31
CA ALA A 21 -10.91 -17.39 -4.56
C ALA A 21 -10.67 -16.55 -3.30
N THR A 22 -11.61 -15.69 -2.98
CA THR A 22 -11.62 -14.97 -1.71
C THR A 22 -11.63 -16.01 -0.57
N PRO A 23 -10.77 -15.91 0.44
CA PRO A 23 -10.94 -16.70 1.65
C PRO A 23 -12.38 -16.50 2.18
N GLU A 24 -13.06 -17.59 2.49
CA GLU A 24 -14.49 -17.56 2.85
C GLU A 24 -14.83 -16.60 4.00
N ASP A 25 -13.87 -16.25 4.83
CA ASP A 25 -14.04 -15.40 6.01
C ASP A 25 -13.44 -13.98 5.89
N ALA A 26 -12.92 -13.62 4.76
CA ALA A 26 -12.33 -12.28 4.59
C ALA A 26 -13.43 -11.27 4.19
N PRO A 27 -13.55 -10.13 4.87
CA PRO A 27 -14.38 -9.04 4.40
C PRO A 27 -13.95 -8.60 3.01
N ALA A 28 -14.88 -8.06 2.22
CA ALA A 28 -14.54 -7.55 0.90
C ALA A 28 -13.38 -6.52 0.98
N GLY A 29 -12.33 -6.76 0.23
CA GLY A 29 -11.13 -5.92 0.24
C GLY A 29 -10.14 -6.19 1.37
N CYS A 30 -10.39 -7.19 2.23
CA CYS A 30 -9.50 -7.55 3.33
C CYS A 30 -9.02 -8.98 3.23
N THR A 31 -7.78 -9.19 3.64
CA THR A 31 -7.21 -10.52 3.83
C THR A 31 -6.66 -10.61 5.24
N PRO A 32 -6.90 -11.71 5.96
CA PRO A 32 -6.24 -11.91 7.24
C PRO A 32 -4.72 -11.98 7.03
N LEU A 33 -3.99 -11.53 8.04
CA LEU A 33 -2.55 -11.74 8.11
C LEU A 33 -2.25 -13.20 7.94
N THR A 34 -1.31 -13.51 7.09
CA THR A 34 -0.97 -14.88 6.86
C THR A 34 0.05 -15.35 7.86
N TRP A 35 1.26 -15.29 7.80
CA TRP A 35 2.18 -15.83 8.81
C TRP A 35 3.63 -15.57 8.45
N ARG A 36 4.48 -15.86 9.39
CA ARG A 36 5.92 -15.85 9.23
C ARG A 36 6.39 -17.10 8.51
N HIS A 37 7.30 -16.90 7.59
CA HIS A 37 7.99 -17.99 6.94
C HIS A 37 9.43 -17.56 6.63
N ASN A 38 10.39 -18.29 7.17
CA ASN A 38 11.83 -18.05 6.95
C ASN A 38 12.28 -16.61 7.24
N GLY A 39 11.85 -16.03 8.34
CA GLY A 39 12.23 -14.68 8.74
C GLY A 39 11.47 -13.57 8.04
N THR A 40 10.41 -13.90 7.31
CA THR A 40 9.56 -12.93 6.63
C THR A 40 8.09 -13.23 6.85
N ALA A 41 7.32 -12.26 7.24
CA ALA A 41 5.87 -12.35 7.33
C ALA A 41 5.21 -11.92 6.01
N ARG A 42 4.03 -12.48 5.75
CA ARG A 42 3.20 -12.11 4.61
C ARG A 42 1.92 -11.45 5.08
N LEU A 43 1.60 -10.34 4.43
CA LEU A 43 0.32 -9.64 4.58
C LEU A 43 -0.43 -9.75 3.26
N GLY A 44 -1.75 -9.96 3.32
CA GLY A 44 -2.54 -10.08 2.12
C GLY A 44 -3.67 -9.06 2.06
N GLY A 45 -3.98 -8.62 0.85
CA GLY A 45 -5.07 -7.71 0.53
C GLY A 45 -5.52 -7.86 -0.92
N PHE A 46 -6.57 -7.16 -1.27
CA PHE A 46 -7.11 -7.16 -2.63
C PHE A 46 -6.93 -5.79 -3.27
N ILE A 47 -6.37 -5.80 -4.47
CA ILE A 47 -6.26 -4.62 -5.31
C ILE A 47 -6.92 -4.93 -6.65
N ALA A 48 -7.92 -4.16 -7.01
CA ALA A 48 -8.71 -4.39 -8.23
C ALA A 48 -9.32 -5.80 -8.25
N ARG A 49 -8.95 -6.59 -9.23
CA ARG A 49 -9.39 -8.00 -9.38
C ARG A 49 -8.29 -8.99 -9.04
N ALA A 50 -7.20 -8.52 -8.46
CA ALA A 50 -6.05 -9.33 -8.07
C ALA A 50 -5.91 -9.35 -6.56
N GLN A 51 -5.44 -10.45 -6.04
CA GLN A 51 -4.98 -10.53 -4.68
C GLN A 51 -3.51 -10.12 -4.64
N ALA A 52 -3.17 -9.21 -3.73
CA ALA A 52 -1.80 -8.84 -3.44
C ALA A 52 -1.37 -9.42 -2.10
N GLN A 53 -0.15 -9.93 -2.06
CA GLN A 53 0.53 -10.28 -0.82
C GLN A 53 1.80 -9.47 -0.71
N VAL A 54 2.03 -8.89 0.47
CA VAL A 54 3.24 -8.11 0.75
C VAL A 54 4.13 -8.85 1.72
N LEU A 55 5.42 -8.75 1.50
CA LEU A 55 6.44 -9.33 2.35
C LEU A 55 7.01 -8.24 3.26
N ILE A 56 6.97 -8.47 4.55
CA ILE A 56 7.52 -7.59 5.58
C ILE A 56 8.63 -8.32 6.34
N ASP A 57 9.65 -7.57 6.73
CA ASP A 57 10.71 -8.07 7.60
C ASP A 57 10.13 -8.56 8.94
N ASP A 58 10.61 -9.68 9.43
CA ASP A 58 10.09 -10.33 10.64
C ASP A 58 10.22 -9.47 11.90
N THR A 59 11.21 -8.59 11.94
CA THR A 59 11.41 -7.64 13.05
C THR A 59 10.22 -6.68 13.19
N PHE A 60 9.58 -6.36 12.09
CA PHE A 60 8.41 -5.46 12.03
C PHE A 60 7.07 -6.24 12.01
N ALA A 61 7.13 -7.53 11.78
CA ALA A 61 5.94 -8.33 11.58
C ALA A 61 4.99 -8.26 12.78
N PRO A 62 3.68 -8.25 12.52
CA PRO A 62 2.69 -8.31 13.59
C PRO A 62 2.78 -9.61 14.37
N GLU A 63 2.44 -9.57 15.64
CA GLU A 63 2.33 -10.75 16.47
C GLU A 63 1.00 -11.48 16.24
N GLY A 64 1.08 -12.81 16.12
CA GLY A 64 -0.09 -13.68 15.99
C GLY A 64 -0.85 -13.49 14.68
N THR A 65 -2.10 -13.91 14.70
CA THR A 65 -3.03 -13.74 13.57
C THR A 65 -3.90 -12.54 13.82
N GLN A 66 -3.77 -11.51 13.00
CA GLN A 66 -4.59 -10.32 13.06
C GLN A 66 -5.40 -10.20 11.76
N ARG A 67 -6.62 -9.70 11.87
CA ARG A 67 -7.46 -9.38 10.72
C ARG A 67 -7.52 -7.89 10.52
N ALA A 68 -7.25 -7.44 9.31
CA ALA A 68 -7.57 -6.09 8.93
C ALA A 68 -9.10 -5.93 8.95
N ASN A 69 -9.55 -4.86 9.58
CA ASN A 69 -10.93 -4.41 9.48
C ASN A 69 -10.93 -2.99 8.89
N PRO A 70 -10.58 -2.85 7.62
CA PRO A 70 -10.47 -1.54 7.02
C PRO A 70 -11.85 -0.99 6.72
N ASP A 71 -12.10 0.19 7.22
CA ASP A 71 -13.17 1.02 6.72
C ASP A 71 -12.65 1.80 5.51
N ALA A 72 -13.34 1.64 4.37
CA ALA A 72 -13.09 2.49 3.22
C ALA A 72 -13.49 3.93 3.56
N PHE A 73 -12.66 4.87 3.19
CA PHE A 73 -12.99 6.28 3.31
C PHE A 73 -12.65 7.03 2.03
N SER A 74 -13.48 8.04 1.73
CA SER A 74 -13.32 8.84 0.53
C SER A 74 -12.22 9.86 0.69
N LEU A 75 -11.41 10.00 -0.35
CA LEU A 75 -10.43 11.07 -0.51
C LEU A 75 -10.99 12.17 -1.38
N ARG A 76 -10.59 13.39 -1.09
CA ARG A 76 -10.97 14.57 -1.88
C ARG A 76 -9.74 15.23 -2.47
N SER A 77 -9.85 15.62 -3.72
CA SER A 77 -8.86 16.50 -4.33
C SER A 77 -9.31 17.95 -4.23
N VAL A 78 -8.42 18.85 -4.58
CA VAL A 78 -8.72 20.30 -4.63
C VAL A 78 -9.77 20.62 -5.71
N THR A 79 -9.84 19.79 -6.74
CA THR A 79 -10.65 20.04 -7.95
C THR A 79 -11.88 19.15 -8.07
N THR A 80 -11.91 18.02 -7.36
CA THR A 80 -13.00 17.04 -7.44
C THR A 80 -13.54 16.67 -6.06
N ALA A 81 -14.85 16.51 -5.98
CA ALA A 81 -15.52 16.15 -4.72
C ALA A 81 -15.13 14.75 -4.21
N CYS A 82 -14.83 13.82 -5.12
CA CYS A 82 -14.36 12.48 -4.81
C CYS A 82 -13.15 12.16 -5.70
N ALA A 83 -12.01 12.01 -5.09
CA ALA A 83 -10.76 11.69 -5.78
C ALA A 83 -10.42 10.20 -5.74
N GLY A 84 -11.07 9.45 -4.88
CA GLY A 84 -10.87 8.02 -4.70
C GLY A 84 -11.23 7.55 -3.29
N GLU A 85 -10.82 6.34 -3.00
CA GLU A 85 -11.02 5.71 -1.70
C GLU A 85 -9.72 5.11 -1.19
N ALA A 86 -9.57 5.09 0.12
CA ALA A 86 -8.41 4.50 0.77
C ALA A 86 -8.81 3.53 1.88
N PHE A 87 -7.91 2.59 2.14
CA PHE A 87 -7.92 1.71 3.30
C PHE A 87 -6.54 1.76 3.95
N VAL A 88 -6.49 1.91 5.26
CA VAL A 88 -5.24 1.80 6.01
C VAL A 88 -5.25 0.51 6.79
N PHE A 89 -4.31 -0.39 6.51
CA PHE A 89 -4.18 -1.69 7.17
C PHE A 89 -3.27 -1.61 8.39
N ILE A 90 -2.14 -0.95 8.22
CA ILE A 90 -1.07 -0.84 9.21
C ILE A 90 -0.65 0.62 9.33
N GLY A 91 -0.41 1.06 10.56
CA GLY A 91 0.11 2.39 10.85
C GLY A 91 -0.92 3.50 10.62
N GLU A 92 -0.43 4.70 10.47
CA GLU A 92 -1.26 5.89 10.30
C GLU A 92 -1.02 6.55 8.94
N MET A 93 -2.09 6.78 8.21
CA MET A 93 -2.08 7.51 6.94
C MET A 93 -3.44 8.14 6.66
N PHE A 94 -3.48 9.27 5.97
CA PHE A 94 -4.72 10.00 5.66
C PHE A 94 -5.56 10.38 6.89
N GLY A 95 -4.92 10.54 8.07
CA GLY A 95 -5.63 10.78 9.32
C GLY A 95 -6.41 9.58 9.86
N ARG A 96 -6.08 8.38 9.40
CA ARG A 96 -6.66 7.10 9.84
C ARG A 96 -5.58 6.17 10.33
N THR A 97 -5.91 5.36 11.32
CA THR A 97 -5.03 4.34 11.88
C THR A 97 -5.51 2.96 11.48
N GLY A 98 -4.60 2.14 10.98
CA GLY A 98 -4.88 0.75 10.63
C GLY A 98 -5.13 -0.11 11.88
N SER A 99 -5.86 -1.20 11.69
CA SER A 99 -6.23 -2.13 12.77
C SER A 99 -5.18 -3.19 13.08
N ILE A 100 -4.17 -3.32 12.23
CA ILE A 100 -3.09 -4.29 12.41
C ILE A 100 -1.93 -3.60 13.12
N GLU A 101 -1.54 -4.16 14.26
CA GLU A 101 -0.41 -3.68 15.05
C GLU A 101 0.87 -4.41 14.64
N THR A 102 1.95 -3.67 14.53
CA THR A 102 3.29 -4.17 14.20
C THR A 102 4.27 -3.85 15.33
N ASN A 103 5.36 -4.63 15.42
CA ASN A 103 6.36 -4.44 16.47
C ASN A 103 7.06 -3.09 16.37
N GLU A 104 7.28 -2.64 15.14
CA GLU A 104 7.90 -1.35 14.84
C GLU A 104 7.00 -0.52 13.93
N PRO A 105 7.06 0.80 13.99
CA PRO A 105 6.19 1.66 13.19
C PRO A 105 6.44 1.51 11.68
N CYS A 106 5.38 1.17 10.96
CA CYS A 106 5.37 1.15 9.51
C CYS A 106 3.95 1.43 8.99
N VAL A 107 3.80 1.55 7.70
CA VAL A 107 2.53 1.86 7.04
C VAL A 107 2.25 0.88 5.92
N ALA A 108 1.03 0.40 5.85
CA ALA A 108 0.50 -0.28 4.67
C ALA A 108 -0.93 0.22 4.41
N ALA A 109 -1.15 0.73 3.21
CA ALA A 109 -2.43 1.26 2.79
C ALA A 109 -2.71 0.90 1.32
N GLN A 110 -3.98 0.80 0.98
CA GLN A 110 -4.46 0.65 -0.38
C GLN A 110 -5.22 1.89 -0.79
N LEU A 111 -4.99 2.34 -2.00
CA LEU A 111 -5.61 3.53 -2.56
C LEU A 111 -6.17 3.22 -3.93
N THR A 112 -7.41 3.66 -4.16
CA THR A 112 -7.99 3.80 -5.50
C THR A 112 -8.05 5.27 -5.85
N ILE A 113 -7.65 5.61 -7.08
CA ILE A 113 -7.64 6.99 -7.57
C ILE A 113 -8.58 7.08 -8.76
N ALA A 114 -9.51 8.02 -8.72
CA ALA A 114 -10.41 8.32 -9.82
C ALA A 114 -9.65 8.69 -11.10
N PRO A 115 -10.24 8.49 -12.29
CA PRO A 115 -9.62 8.89 -13.56
C PRO A 115 -9.20 10.35 -13.55
N GLU A 116 -8.09 10.66 -14.22
CA GLU A 116 -7.59 12.02 -14.46
C GLU A 116 -7.53 12.89 -13.20
N THR A 117 -7.12 12.28 -12.08
CA THR A 117 -7.13 12.92 -10.76
C THR A 117 -5.74 12.96 -10.16
N GLU A 118 -5.40 14.09 -9.57
CA GLU A 118 -4.19 14.29 -8.77
C GLU A 118 -4.54 14.46 -7.30
N LEU A 119 -3.76 13.81 -6.44
CA LEU A 119 -3.84 13.89 -4.97
C LEU A 119 -2.52 14.38 -4.40
N ALA A 120 -2.60 15.28 -3.43
CA ALA A 120 -1.48 15.57 -2.54
C ALA A 120 -1.56 14.64 -1.33
N ILE A 121 -0.53 13.84 -1.12
CA ILE A 121 -0.47 12.88 -0.02
C ILE A 121 0.54 13.34 1.01
N THR A 122 0.10 13.42 2.26
CA THR A 122 0.96 13.74 3.40
C THR A 122 1.68 12.48 3.85
N LEU A 123 3.00 12.57 4.00
CA LEU A 123 3.90 11.49 4.39
C LEU A 123 4.56 11.79 5.74
N ASN A 124 4.97 10.74 6.44
CA ASN A 124 5.92 10.85 7.53
C ASN A 124 7.32 11.07 6.92
N PRO A 125 8.00 12.19 7.20
CA PRO A 125 9.30 12.48 6.59
C PRO A 125 10.43 11.57 7.05
N ASP A 126 10.25 10.82 8.14
CA ASP A 126 11.22 9.86 8.65
C ASP A 126 11.12 8.48 7.98
N PHE A 127 10.11 8.30 7.13
CA PHE A 127 9.86 7.04 6.42
C PHE A 127 10.29 7.12 4.95
N GLU A 128 10.72 5.99 4.44
CA GLU A 128 10.77 5.70 3.01
C GLU A 128 9.41 5.13 2.58
N TYR A 129 9.02 5.37 1.33
CA TYR A 129 7.77 4.85 0.81
C TYR A 129 7.95 4.18 -0.54
N ALA A 130 7.19 3.11 -0.75
CA ALA A 130 7.00 2.47 -2.03
C ALA A 130 5.54 2.60 -2.46
N PHE A 131 5.33 3.11 -3.66
CA PHE A 131 4.02 3.19 -4.32
C PHE A 131 3.98 2.13 -5.40
N VAL A 132 3.28 1.04 -5.14
CA VAL A 132 3.20 -0.09 -6.06
C VAL A 132 1.95 0.03 -6.91
N ALA A 133 2.15 0.25 -8.22
CA ALA A 133 1.05 0.35 -9.16
C ALA A 133 0.53 -1.04 -9.52
N ALA A 134 -0.75 -1.31 -9.24
CA ALA A 134 -1.40 -2.54 -9.65
C ALA A 134 -1.95 -2.43 -11.07
N ASP A 135 -2.53 -1.29 -11.38
CA ASP A 135 -3.06 -0.96 -12.71
C ASP A 135 -3.15 0.56 -12.90
N GLY A 136 -3.58 0.97 -14.07
CA GLY A 136 -3.71 2.36 -14.42
C GLY A 136 -2.39 3.00 -14.89
N ASP A 137 -2.42 4.30 -15.10
CA ASP A 137 -1.30 5.14 -15.49
C ASP A 137 -0.96 6.08 -14.33
N LEU A 138 -0.15 5.57 -13.41
CA LEU A 138 0.23 6.26 -12.19
C LEU A 138 1.47 7.12 -12.41
N ALA A 139 1.50 8.28 -11.76
CA ALA A 139 2.71 9.07 -11.61
C ALA A 139 2.90 9.50 -10.16
N VAL A 140 4.12 9.37 -9.66
CA VAL A 140 4.55 9.83 -8.34
C VAL A 140 5.47 11.03 -8.53
N ASN A 141 5.10 12.19 -7.99
CA ASN A 141 5.82 13.45 -8.24
C ASN A 141 6.13 13.67 -9.73
N ARG A 142 5.13 13.44 -10.60
CA ARG A 142 5.21 13.51 -12.06
C ARG A 142 6.08 12.46 -12.75
N THR A 143 6.74 11.57 -11.99
CA THR A 143 7.49 10.45 -12.55
C THR A 143 6.54 9.28 -12.81
N PRO A 144 6.42 8.81 -14.05
CA PRO A 144 5.55 7.69 -14.39
C PRO A 144 5.96 6.40 -13.66
N VAL A 145 4.96 5.69 -13.14
CA VAL A 145 5.09 4.38 -12.53
C VAL A 145 4.17 3.43 -13.28
N PRO A 146 4.70 2.64 -14.22
CA PRO A 146 3.90 1.70 -14.99
C PRO A 146 3.24 0.64 -14.10
N GLY A 147 2.16 0.02 -14.59
CA GLY A 147 1.51 -1.09 -13.91
C GLY A 147 2.48 -2.22 -13.57
N PHE A 148 2.31 -2.83 -12.42
CA PHE A 148 3.20 -3.84 -11.84
C PHE A 148 4.65 -3.36 -11.62
N SER A 149 4.83 -2.08 -11.38
CA SER A 149 6.12 -1.49 -10.99
C SER A 149 5.98 -0.66 -9.72
N VAL A 150 7.10 -0.17 -9.20
CA VAL A 150 7.18 0.57 -7.95
C VAL A 150 7.83 1.93 -8.15
N GLY A 151 7.20 2.97 -7.58
CA GLY A 151 7.81 4.28 -7.39
C GLY A 151 8.32 4.39 -5.96
N LEU A 152 9.60 4.71 -5.79
CA LEU A 152 10.22 4.87 -4.48
C LEU A 152 10.31 6.35 -4.11
N VAL A 153 10.07 6.63 -2.85
CA VAL A 153 10.21 7.97 -2.26
C VAL A 153 11.10 7.85 -1.02
N ASP A 154 12.22 8.54 -1.04
CA ASP A 154 13.17 8.57 0.07
C ASP A 154 12.61 9.35 1.27
N THR A 155 13.31 9.27 2.40
CA THR A 155 13.02 10.11 3.58
C THR A 155 13.11 11.61 3.29
N GLY A 156 12.53 12.41 4.15
CA GLY A 156 12.57 13.89 4.05
C GLY A 156 11.39 14.51 3.32
N HIS A 157 10.55 13.71 2.68
CA HIS A 157 9.36 14.21 1.99
C HIS A 157 8.16 14.28 2.95
N ARG A 158 7.53 15.44 3.05
CA ARG A 158 6.31 15.65 3.82
C ARG A 158 5.04 15.54 2.99
N THR A 159 5.17 15.77 1.71
CA THR A 159 4.06 15.73 0.76
C THR A 159 4.57 15.26 -0.59
N ILE A 160 3.80 14.41 -1.24
CA ILE A 160 4.02 14.01 -2.64
C ILE A 160 2.76 14.20 -3.45
N GLY A 161 2.91 14.41 -4.75
CA GLY A 161 1.83 14.34 -5.72
C GLY A 161 1.67 12.92 -6.24
N LEU A 162 0.46 12.41 -6.23
CA LEU A 162 0.10 11.12 -6.81
C LEU A 162 -0.98 11.35 -7.86
N GLU A 163 -0.73 10.95 -9.09
CA GLU A 163 -1.56 11.27 -10.23
C GLU A 163 -1.98 10.01 -10.98
N ASN A 164 -3.27 9.90 -11.24
CA ASN A 164 -3.79 8.93 -12.20
C ASN A 164 -4.06 9.66 -13.51
N ARG A 165 -3.29 9.36 -14.56
CA ARG A 165 -3.38 9.97 -15.88
C ARG A 165 -4.27 9.20 -16.84
N SER A 166 -4.80 8.05 -16.41
CA SER A 166 -5.67 7.24 -17.24
C SER A 166 -7.14 7.66 -17.14
N ASP A 167 -7.93 7.18 -18.06
CA ASP A 167 -9.39 7.31 -18.08
C ASP A 167 -10.11 6.24 -17.25
N ALA A 168 -9.35 5.40 -16.55
CA ALA A 168 -9.85 4.36 -15.66
C ALA A 168 -9.37 4.58 -14.21
N ILE A 169 -10.00 3.89 -13.27
CA ILE A 169 -9.54 3.90 -11.86
C ILE A 169 -8.16 3.25 -11.77
N ALA A 170 -7.24 3.89 -11.06
CA ALA A 170 -5.94 3.33 -10.72
C ALA A 170 -5.94 2.76 -9.31
N HIS A 171 -5.27 1.63 -9.12
CA HIS A 171 -5.11 0.97 -7.84
C HIS A 171 -3.63 0.99 -7.44
N VAL A 172 -3.38 1.43 -6.21
CA VAL A 172 -2.04 1.63 -5.67
C VAL A 172 -1.94 1.01 -4.29
N LEU A 173 -0.86 0.29 -4.05
CA LEU A 173 -0.46 -0.13 -2.71
C LEU A 173 0.64 0.79 -2.20
N ILE A 174 0.46 1.33 -1.01
CA ILE A 174 1.39 2.24 -0.36
C ILE A 174 2.01 1.52 0.82
N LEU A 175 3.33 1.40 0.80
CA LEU A 175 4.11 0.75 1.83
C LEU A 175 5.17 1.73 2.34
N GLY A 176 5.21 1.97 3.64
CA GLY A 176 6.15 2.91 4.25
C GLY A 176 6.74 2.40 5.54
N GLY A 177 7.90 2.92 5.90
CA GLY A 177 8.56 2.63 7.16
C GLY A 177 9.92 3.31 7.27
N ALA A 178 10.49 3.28 8.48
CA ALA A 178 11.82 3.79 8.70
C ALA A 178 12.83 3.02 7.83
N PRO A 179 13.86 3.69 7.28
CA PRO A 179 14.91 3.01 6.53
C PRO A 179 15.46 1.84 7.33
N ALA A 180 15.61 0.68 6.71
CA ALA A 180 16.37 -0.40 7.31
C ALA A 180 17.79 0.11 7.55
N GLY A 181 18.30 -0.02 8.77
CA GLY A 181 19.64 0.45 9.11
C GLY A 181 20.64 -0.03 8.07
N ARG A 182 21.19 0.91 7.35
CA ARG A 182 22.35 0.66 6.48
C ARG A 182 23.55 0.69 7.40
N ASP A 183 23.86 -0.46 7.98
CA ASP A 183 25.16 -0.69 8.61
C ASP A 183 26.26 -0.77 7.54
#